data_bf5259834c313869511427e3e7e4173f
#
_entry.id   bf5259834c313869511427e3e7e4173f
#
_cell.length_a   1.000
_cell.length_b   1.000
_cell.length_c   1.000
_cell.angle_alpha   90.00
_cell.angle_beta   90.00
_cell.angle_gamma   90.00
#
_symmetry.space_group_name_H-M   'P 1'
#
loop_
_entity.id
_entity.type
_entity.pdbx_description
1 polymer ?
#
loop_
_entity_poly.entity_id
_entity_poly.type
_entity_poly.pdbx_seq_one_letter_code
_entity_poly.pdbx_strand_id
1 'polypeptide(L)'
;MAVIGFDTSNYTTSIAYFDGVQGENCSKLLPVKQGELGLRQSDAVFAHIKGLPELSGRLFSNFDPSAVTAIGVSTRPRTAEGSYMPCFLVGYAQAKLLADVFHVPLVEVSHQQGHVAASLWSAGRWDLMDVPHLAWHLSGGTTELLLVEPDGKNVRCTKIGGTTDISAGQLIDRTGQLLSLSFPSGKHIDALSREAKGKDRFKVKCNEMEFSLSGVQNKVQQYFAATGDPAETAAYALRCVASAVYQATENALKQYPGLTVVFSGGVASNSMLRQVMQPLNPVFSEPQYSTDNAMGVAVLAYRHQEVTDGTESIIHHADQ
;
A
#
# COMPACT_ATOMS: atom_id res chain seq x y z
N MET A 1 -3.34 25.81 6.78
CA MET A 1 -2.13 25.09 6.32
C MET A 1 -2.59 23.82 5.64
N ALA A 2 -2.20 23.58 4.39
CA ALA A 2 -2.57 22.38 3.66
C ALA A 2 -1.43 21.96 2.73
N VAL A 3 -1.32 20.68 2.44
CA VAL A 3 -0.33 20.13 1.50
C VAL A 3 -1.04 19.37 0.41
N ILE A 4 -0.46 19.38 -0.79
CA ILE A 4 -0.94 18.61 -1.94
C ILE A 4 0.03 17.47 -2.20
N GLY A 5 -0.48 16.26 -2.36
CA GLY A 5 0.30 15.07 -2.71
C GLY A 5 -0.02 14.54 -4.10
N PHE A 6 1.02 14.06 -4.82
CA PHE A 6 0.90 13.41 -6.12
C PHE A 6 1.50 12.01 -6.07
N ASP A 7 0.75 11.04 -6.58
CA ASP A 7 1.26 9.70 -6.85
C ASP A 7 0.79 9.24 -8.25
N THR A 8 1.75 9.05 -9.14
CA THR A 8 1.54 8.51 -10.49
C THR A 8 2.32 7.20 -10.64
N SER A 9 2.07 6.28 -9.72
CA SER A 9 2.59 4.92 -9.78
C SER A 9 1.95 4.10 -10.92
N ASN A 10 2.43 2.90 -11.15
CA ASN A 10 2.21 2.15 -12.39
C ASN A 10 0.74 1.90 -12.78
N TYR A 11 -0.19 1.82 -11.81
CA TYR A 11 -1.58 1.43 -12.09
C TYR A 11 -2.63 2.46 -11.69
N THR A 12 -2.25 3.51 -10.97
CA THR A 12 -3.22 4.47 -10.43
C THR A 12 -2.69 5.89 -10.55
N THR A 13 -3.49 6.79 -11.15
CA THR A 13 -3.29 8.23 -11.02
C THR A 13 -3.95 8.69 -9.75
N SER A 14 -3.22 9.38 -8.89
CA SER A 14 -3.75 9.83 -7.61
C SER A 14 -3.24 11.22 -7.24
N ILE A 15 -4.13 12.03 -6.66
CA ILE A 15 -3.84 13.35 -6.09
C ILE A 15 -4.62 13.49 -4.79
N ALA A 16 -4.00 14.08 -3.78
CA ALA A 16 -4.62 14.27 -2.47
C ALA A 16 -4.30 15.65 -1.90
N TYR A 17 -5.13 16.14 -0.99
CA TYR A 17 -4.74 17.20 -0.06
C TYR A 17 -4.86 16.69 1.38
N PHE A 18 -4.08 17.32 2.27
CA PHE A 18 -4.09 17.04 3.70
C PHE A 18 -3.81 18.32 4.49
N ASP A 19 -4.60 18.58 5.55
CA ASP A 19 -4.53 19.81 6.36
C ASP A 19 -3.90 19.59 7.75
N GLY A 20 -3.36 18.41 8.01
CA GLY A 20 -2.82 17.97 9.30
C GLY A 20 -3.79 17.13 10.12
N VAL A 21 -5.07 17.16 9.84
CA VAL A 21 -6.11 16.36 10.51
C VAL A 21 -6.92 15.56 9.51
N GLN A 22 -7.43 16.24 8.50
CA GLN A 22 -8.30 15.67 7.46
C GLN A 22 -7.65 15.80 6.08
N GLY A 23 -8.11 14.96 5.17
CA GLY A 23 -7.66 15.01 3.79
C GLY A 23 -8.64 14.31 2.86
N GLU A 24 -8.51 14.61 1.59
CA GLU A 24 -9.25 13.98 0.53
C GLU A 24 -8.28 13.42 -0.52
N ASN A 25 -8.58 12.23 -1.03
CA ASN A 25 -7.82 11.58 -2.08
C ASN A 25 -8.72 11.29 -3.27
N CYS A 26 -8.34 11.82 -4.43
CA CYS A 26 -8.95 11.48 -5.71
C CYS A 26 -8.02 10.56 -6.48
N SER A 27 -8.51 9.39 -6.88
CA SER A 27 -7.73 8.42 -7.62
C SER A 27 -8.51 7.81 -8.78
N LYS A 28 -7.77 7.31 -9.78
CA LYS A 28 -8.32 6.63 -10.96
C LYS A 28 -7.37 5.53 -11.40
N LEU A 29 -7.88 4.30 -11.46
CA LEU A 29 -7.15 3.17 -12.04
C LEU A 29 -6.90 3.41 -13.53
N LEU A 30 -5.71 3.09 -13.99
CA LEU A 30 -5.37 3.11 -15.39
C LEU A 30 -6.04 1.94 -16.12
N PRO A 31 -6.52 2.15 -17.35
CA PRO A 31 -7.15 1.10 -18.14
C PRO A 31 -6.10 0.07 -18.59
N VAL A 32 -6.19 -1.15 -18.09
CA VAL A 32 -5.41 -2.29 -18.60
C VAL A 32 -6.27 -3.03 -19.63
N LYS A 33 -5.74 -3.30 -20.82
CA LYS A 33 -6.45 -4.04 -21.84
C LYS A 33 -6.70 -5.47 -21.40
N GLN A 34 -7.85 -6.00 -21.75
CA GLN A 34 -8.21 -7.38 -21.42
C GLN A 34 -7.20 -8.36 -22.04
N GLY A 35 -6.60 -9.22 -21.21
CA GLY A 35 -5.57 -10.18 -21.63
C GLY A 35 -4.12 -9.70 -21.50
N GLU A 36 -3.86 -8.43 -21.16
CA GLU A 36 -2.51 -7.95 -20.86
C GLU A 36 -2.19 -8.13 -19.37
N LEU A 37 -0.94 -8.51 -19.08
CA LEU A 37 -0.46 -8.74 -17.70
C LEU A 37 0.05 -7.46 -17.01
N GLY A 38 -0.06 -6.29 -17.67
CA GLY A 38 0.42 -5.01 -17.16
C GLY A 38 0.33 -3.90 -18.19
N LEU A 39 0.77 -2.69 -17.81
CA LEU A 39 0.86 -1.52 -18.68
C LEU A 39 2.30 -1.28 -19.13
N ARG A 40 2.48 -0.94 -20.41
CA ARG A 40 3.75 -0.36 -20.86
C ARG A 40 3.92 1.00 -20.19
N GLN A 41 5.16 1.35 -19.86
CA GLN A 41 5.44 2.63 -19.18
C GLN A 41 4.97 3.84 -19.99
N SER A 42 5.11 3.82 -21.31
CA SER A 42 4.59 4.87 -22.20
C SER A 42 3.06 5.03 -22.11
N ASP A 43 2.34 3.92 -22.01
CA ASP A 43 0.88 3.93 -21.93
C ASP A 43 0.43 4.45 -20.54
N ALA A 44 1.16 4.07 -19.48
CA ALA A 44 0.94 4.59 -18.15
C ALA A 44 1.17 6.11 -18.10
N VAL A 45 2.29 6.62 -18.62
CA VAL A 45 2.59 8.06 -18.72
C VAL A 45 1.46 8.81 -19.43
N PHE A 46 1.02 8.30 -20.59
CA PHE A 46 -0.06 8.93 -21.34
C PHE A 46 -1.39 8.92 -20.58
N ALA A 47 -1.71 7.83 -19.93
CA ALA A 47 -2.94 7.71 -19.14
C ALA A 47 -2.93 8.63 -17.91
N HIS A 48 -1.79 8.77 -17.21
CA HIS A 48 -1.64 9.74 -16.12
C HIS A 48 -1.84 11.18 -16.57
N ILE A 49 -1.22 11.58 -17.69
CA ILE A 49 -1.40 12.93 -18.27
C ILE A 49 -2.87 13.23 -18.55
N LYS A 50 -3.62 12.25 -19.05
CA LYS A 50 -5.06 12.39 -19.34
C LYS A 50 -5.92 12.39 -18.07
N GLY A 51 -5.52 11.64 -17.04
CA GLY A 51 -6.30 11.47 -15.81
C GLY A 51 -6.19 12.64 -14.84
N LEU A 52 -5.01 13.25 -14.72
CA LEU A 52 -4.75 14.31 -13.74
C LEU A 52 -5.68 15.52 -13.84
N PRO A 53 -6.02 16.09 -15.04
CA PRO A 53 -6.94 17.24 -15.12
C PRO A 53 -8.34 16.94 -14.58
N GLU A 54 -8.84 15.72 -14.78
CA GLU A 54 -10.15 15.30 -14.22
C GLU A 54 -10.10 15.23 -12.69
N LEU A 55 -9.04 14.61 -12.14
CA LEU A 55 -8.89 14.44 -10.71
C LEU A 55 -8.64 15.78 -10.00
N SER A 56 -7.81 16.65 -10.55
CA SER A 56 -7.56 17.99 -10.00
C SER A 56 -8.81 18.85 -10.03
N GLY A 57 -9.60 18.82 -11.10
CA GLY A 57 -10.86 19.55 -11.18
C GLY A 57 -11.87 19.11 -10.12
N ARG A 58 -11.86 17.82 -9.73
CA ARG A 58 -12.71 17.30 -8.65
C ARG A 58 -12.18 17.72 -7.28
N LEU A 59 -10.88 17.46 -7.02
CA LEU A 59 -10.26 17.69 -5.71
C LEU A 59 -10.26 19.19 -5.34
N PHE A 60 -9.98 20.06 -6.29
CA PHE A 60 -9.78 21.49 -6.03
C PHE A 60 -11.02 22.35 -6.31
N SER A 61 -12.20 21.76 -6.56
CA SER A 61 -13.43 22.52 -6.83
C SER A 61 -13.81 23.50 -5.72
N ASN A 62 -13.51 23.16 -4.46
CA ASN A 62 -13.79 23.98 -3.27
C ASN A 62 -12.53 24.25 -2.42
N PHE A 63 -11.35 24.09 -3.01
CA PHE A 63 -10.09 24.20 -2.29
C PHE A 63 -9.56 25.64 -2.34
N ASP A 64 -9.07 26.13 -1.19
CA ASP A 64 -8.38 27.43 -1.12
C ASP A 64 -6.88 27.24 -1.40
N PRO A 65 -6.38 27.66 -2.57
CA PRO A 65 -4.98 27.51 -2.91
C PRO A 65 -4.03 28.35 -2.02
N SER A 66 -4.52 29.39 -1.35
CA SER A 66 -3.71 30.19 -0.42
C SER A 66 -3.31 29.43 0.84
N ALA A 67 -4.00 28.33 1.14
CA ALA A 67 -3.69 27.46 2.27
C ALA A 67 -2.49 26.52 2.01
N VAL A 68 -2.02 26.39 0.75
CA VAL A 68 -0.95 25.47 0.36
C VAL A 68 0.38 25.92 0.93
N THR A 69 1.03 25.03 1.65
CA THR A 69 2.32 25.31 2.33
C THR A 69 3.44 24.34 1.91
N ALA A 70 3.12 23.23 1.27
CA ALA A 70 4.08 22.33 0.58
C ALA A 70 3.40 21.47 -0.49
N ILE A 71 4.22 20.94 -1.37
CA ILE A 71 3.82 19.92 -2.36
C ILE A 71 4.62 18.65 -2.11
N GLY A 72 3.94 17.51 -2.01
CA GLY A 72 4.55 16.19 -1.94
C GLY A 72 4.42 15.44 -3.25
N VAL A 73 5.42 14.61 -3.58
CA VAL A 73 5.35 13.74 -4.76
C VAL A 73 6.12 12.44 -4.57
N SER A 74 5.54 11.33 -5.02
CA SER A 74 6.30 10.10 -5.20
C SER A 74 7.11 10.17 -6.50
N THR A 75 8.43 9.93 -6.42
CA THR A 75 9.35 10.04 -7.56
C THR A 75 9.92 8.70 -8.01
N ARG A 76 9.68 7.64 -7.25
CA ARG A 76 10.20 6.29 -7.49
C ARG A 76 9.42 5.23 -6.72
N PRO A 77 9.46 3.95 -7.16
CA PRO A 77 8.78 2.86 -6.45
C PRO A 77 9.27 2.68 -5.01
N ARG A 78 10.59 2.65 -4.80
CA ARG A 78 11.26 2.37 -3.51
C ARG A 78 12.47 3.28 -3.34
N THR A 79 12.99 3.37 -2.12
CA THR A 79 14.22 4.12 -1.82
C THR A 79 15.50 3.44 -2.30
N ALA A 80 15.43 2.17 -2.72
CA ALA A 80 16.57 1.42 -3.23
C ALA A 80 17.19 2.09 -4.47
N GLU A 81 18.53 2.05 -4.56
CA GLU A 81 19.27 2.56 -5.71
C GLU A 81 18.81 1.88 -7.02
N GLY A 82 18.71 2.65 -8.10
CA GLY A 82 18.21 2.17 -9.39
C GLY A 82 16.70 1.94 -9.47
N SER A 83 15.94 2.23 -8.42
CA SER A 83 14.49 2.14 -8.43
C SER A 83 13.90 3.32 -9.21
N TYR A 84 13.64 3.11 -10.51
CA TYR A 84 13.14 4.13 -11.42
C TYR A 84 12.05 3.58 -12.33
N MET A 85 10.99 4.37 -12.51
CA MET A 85 9.94 4.11 -13.51
C MET A 85 9.48 5.43 -14.13
N PRO A 86 9.39 5.52 -15.49
CA PRO A 86 9.02 6.75 -16.20
C PRO A 86 7.66 7.35 -15.80
N CYS A 87 6.69 6.53 -15.38
CA CYS A 87 5.36 7.00 -14.98
C CYS A 87 5.40 8.04 -13.85
N PHE A 88 6.36 7.96 -12.92
CA PHE A 88 6.50 8.93 -11.83
C PHE A 88 6.85 10.35 -12.31
N LEU A 89 7.45 10.49 -13.50
CA LEU A 89 7.79 11.82 -14.05
C LEU A 89 6.55 12.70 -14.27
N VAL A 90 5.37 12.09 -14.48
CA VAL A 90 4.14 12.85 -14.68
C VAL A 90 3.74 13.60 -13.42
N GLY A 91 3.69 12.90 -12.27
CA GLY A 91 3.42 13.52 -10.97
C GLY A 91 4.49 14.53 -10.59
N TYR A 92 5.77 14.17 -10.80
CA TYR A 92 6.89 15.05 -10.50
C TYR A 92 6.82 16.37 -11.27
N ALA A 93 6.57 16.34 -12.58
CA ALA A 93 6.48 17.56 -13.39
C ALA A 93 5.37 18.51 -12.92
N GLN A 94 4.20 17.97 -12.55
CA GLN A 94 3.09 18.76 -12.03
C GLN A 94 3.40 19.31 -10.62
N ALA A 95 3.91 18.48 -9.73
CA ALA A 95 4.26 18.84 -8.36
C ALA A 95 5.34 19.94 -8.34
N LYS A 96 6.39 19.79 -9.18
CA LYS A 96 7.47 20.77 -9.29
C LYS A 96 6.97 22.13 -9.80
N LEU A 97 6.13 22.11 -10.86
CA LEU A 97 5.55 23.34 -11.40
C LEU A 97 4.71 24.06 -10.35
N LEU A 98 3.86 23.33 -9.60
CA LEU A 98 3.03 23.94 -8.56
C LEU A 98 3.87 24.45 -7.38
N ALA A 99 4.89 23.72 -6.96
CA ALA A 99 5.81 24.16 -5.90
C ALA A 99 6.49 25.49 -6.26
N ASP A 100 6.94 25.62 -7.52
CA ASP A 100 7.55 26.85 -8.02
C ASP A 100 6.54 28.02 -8.10
N VAL A 101 5.31 27.77 -8.56
CA VAL A 101 4.26 28.78 -8.69
C VAL A 101 3.79 29.29 -7.32
N PHE A 102 3.62 28.39 -6.36
CA PHE A 102 3.22 28.75 -4.99
C PHE A 102 4.38 29.21 -4.11
N HIS A 103 5.62 29.09 -4.57
CA HIS A 103 6.83 29.35 -3.78
C HIS A 103 6.88 28.55 -2.47
N VAL A 104 6.52 27.26 -2.54
CA VAL A 104 6.51 26.36 -1.39
C VAL A 104 7.47 25.18 -1.59
N PRO A 105 7.91 24.52 -0.51
CA PRO A 105 8.79 23.35 -0.61
C PRO A 105 8.18 22.21 -1.43
N LEU A 106 9.03 21.51 -2.21
CA LEU A 106 8.72 20.22 -2.85
C LEU A 106 9.34 19.11 -1.98
N VAL A 107 8.50 18.19 -1.52
CA VAL A 107 8.90 17.02 -0.73
C VAL A 107 8.83 15.76 -1.60
N GLU A 108 9.99 15.20 -1.89
CA GLU A 108 10.10 13.98 -2.70
C GLU A 108 10.18 12.74 -1.81
N VAL A 109 9.34 11.75 -2.12
CA VAL A 109 9.29 10.47 -1.39
C VAL A 109 9.25 9.30 -2.37
N SER A 110 9.38 8.07 -1.89
CA SER A 110 9.05 6.89 -2.69
C SER A 110 7.58 6.50 -2.52
N HIS A 111 7.03 5.83 -3.53
CA HIS A 111 5.67 5.26 -3.48
C HIS A 111 5.49 4.32 -2.26
N GLN A 112 6.49 3.48 -1.97
CA GLN A 112 6.46 2.60 -0.80
C GLN A 112 6.36 3.35 0.53
N GLN A 113 7.10 4.47 0.68
CA GLN A 113 6.98 5.33 1.86
C GLN A 113 5.59 5.95 1.98
N GLY A 114 5.00 6.39 0.85
CA GLY A 114 3.61 6.84 0.79
C GLY A 114 2.62 5.79 1.28
N HIS A 115 2.77 4.53 0.85
CA HIS A 115 1.93 3.43 1.34
C HIS A 115 2.03 3.20 2.85
N VAL A 116 3.24 3.22 3.40
CA VAL A 116 3.43 3.09 4.86
C VAL A 116 2.75 4.24 5.60
N ALA A 117 2.98 5.47 5.18
CA ALA A 117 2.40 6.65 5.80
C ALA A 117 0.86 6.66 5.73
N ALA A 118 0.27 6.35 4.56
CA ALA A 118 -1.18 6.24 4.41
C ALA A 118 -1.78 5.18 5.34
N SER A 119 -1.08 4.04 5.47
CA SER A 119 -1.51 2.94 6.32
C SER A 119 -1.52 3.33 7.79
N LEU A 120 -0.45 3.95 8.26
CA LEU A 120 -0.32 4.38 9.66
C LEU A 120 -1.29 5.51 10.00
N TRP A 121 -1.42 6.51 9.13
CA TRP A 121 -2.37 7.60 9.33
C TRP A 121 -3.81 7.08 9.39
N SER A 122 -4.22 6.27 8.43
CA SER A 122 -5.60 5.74 8.40
C SER A 122 -5.92 4.81 9.57
N ALA A 123 -4.92 4.14 10.11
CA ALA A 123 -5.06 3.29 11.29
C ALA A 123 -5.04 4.08 12.62
N GLY A 124 -4.84 5.40 12.60
CA GLY A 124 -4.66 6.22 13.80
C GLY A 124 -3.37 5.91 14.57
N ARG A 125 -2.36 5.33 13.89
CA ARG A 125 -1.08 4.90 14.48
C ARG A 125 0.11 5.70 13.94
N TRP A 126 -0.08 7.02 13.92
CA TRP A 126 0.94 7.97 13.50
C TRP A 126 2.22 7.89 14.34
N ASP A 127 2.08 7.50 15.60
CA ASP A 127 3.18 7.22 16.53
C ASP A 127 4.22 6.25 15.96
N LEU A 128 3.80 5.31 15.11
CA LEU A 128 4.70 4.31 14.51
C LEU A 128 5.64 4.89 13.44
N MET A 129 5.44 6.11 13.00
CA MET A 129 6.41 6.78 12.12
C MET A 129 7.76 7.06 12.82
N ASP A 130 7.77 7.11 14.15
CA ASP A 130 8.93 7.47 14.96
C ASP A 130 9.59 6.29 15.67
N VAL A 131 9.06 5.08 15.46
CA VAL A 131 9.60 3.85 16.06
C VAL A 131 9.67 2.72 15.05
N PRO A 132 10.64 1.79 15.18
CA PRO A 132 10.69 0.61 14.31
C PRO A 132 9.42 -0.22 14.43
N HIS A 133 8.94 -0.74 13.29
CA HIS A 133 7.80 -1.65 13.23
C HIS A 133 7.90 -2.58 12.02
N LEU A 134 7.08 -3.62 12.00
CA LEU A 134 6.94 -4.52 10.87
C LEU A 134 5.75 -4.10 10.02
N ALA A 135 5.87 -4.13 8.70
CA ALA A 135 4.77 -3.81 7.79
C ALA A 135 4.61 -4.87 6.70
N TRP A 136 3.41 -5.45 6.62
CA TRP A 136 3.00 -6.26 5.49
C TRP A 136 2.38 -5.38 4.41
N HIS A 137 2.89 -5.52 3.19
CA HIS A 137 2.20 -5.05 1.99
C HIS A 137 1.64 -6.25 1.23
N LEU A 138 0.31 -6.44 1.31
CA LEU A 138 -0.42 -7.59 0.76
C LEU A 138 -1.40 -7.10 -0.33
N SER A 139 -0.97 -7.09 -1.58
CA SER A 139 -1.74 -6.57 -2.71
C SER A 139 -1.88 -7.57 -3.85
N GLY A 140 -2.50 -7.16 -4.95
CA GLY A 140 -2.59 -7.93 -6.19
C GLY A 140 -1.23 -8.30 -6.77
N GLY A 141 -0.24 -7.39 -6.68
CA GLY A 141 1.10 -7.59 -7.23
C GLY A 141 2.17 -7.92 -6.20
N THR A 142 1.94 -7.63 -4.92
CA THR A 142 2.99 -7.65 -3.88
C THR A 142 2.57 -8.46 -2.67
N THR A 143 3.50 -9.22 -2.11
CA THR A 143 3.37 -9.90 -0.82
C THR A 143 4.73 -9.83 -0.14
N GLU A 144 4.97 -8.75 0.58
CA GLU A 144 6.26 -8.42 1.20
C GLU A 144 6.10 -8.09 2.67
N LEU A 145 7.01 -8.59 3.48
CA LEU A 145 7.21 -8.18 4.87
C LEU A 145 8.39 -7.23 4.93
N LEU A 146 8.17 -6.06 5.49
CA LEU A 146 9.14 -4.99 5.62
C LEU A 146 9.48 -4.77 7.09
N LEU A 147 10.76 -4.55 7.38
CA LEU A 147 11.19 -3.82 8.55
C LEU A 147 11.17 -2.33 8.20
N VAL A 148 10.39 -1.57 8.92
CA VAL A 148 10.26 -0.12 8.76
C VAL A 148 10.94 0.56 9.94
N GLU A 149 11.89 1.44 9.64
CA GLU A 149 12.67 2.18 10.63
C GLU A 149 12.52 3.69 10.37
N PRO A 150 12.49 4.52 11.41
CA PRO A 150 12.53 5.97 11.25
C PRO A 150 13.76 6.41 10.44
N ASP A 151 13.57 7.38 9.55
CA ASP A 151 14.62 8.00 8.75
C ASP A 151 14.36 9.51 8.63
N GLY A 152 14.78 10.26 9.64
CA GLY A 152 14.42 11.67 9.79
C GLY A 152 12.91 11.86 9.92
N LYS A 153 12.30 12.61 9.02
CA LYS A 153 10.84 12.81 8.94
C LYS A 153 10.12 11.77 8.08
N ASN A 154 10.85 10.82 7.56
CA ASN A 154 10.36 9.75 6.71
C ASN A 154 10.65 8.38 7.35
N VAL A 155 10.52 7.33 6.59
CA VAL A 155 10.84 5.95 6.98
C VAL A 155 11.74 5.28 5.95
N ARG A 156 12.60 4.40 6.45
CA ARG A 156 13.36 3.45 5.63
C ARG A 156 12.68 2.09 5.68
N CYS A 157 12.40 1.53 4.52
CA CYS A 157 11.73 0.24 4.37
C CYS A 157 12.74 -0.80 3.85
N THR A 158 13.00 -1.83 4.64
CA THR A 158 13.87 -2.96 4.26
C THR A 158 13.02 -4.22 4.12
N LYS A 159 13.03 -4.85 2.93
CA LYS A 159 12.34 -6.14 2.75
C LYS A 159 13.09 -7.21 3.54
N ILE A 160 12.39 -7.90 4.43
CA ILE A 160 12.92 -8.97 5.28
C ILE A 160 12.25 -10.33 5.03
N GLY A 161 11.16 -10.37 4.24
CA GLY A 161 10.45 -11.60 3.93
C GLY A 161 9.33 -11.40 2.93
N GLY A 162 8.48 -12.42 2.81
CA GLY A 162 7.32 -12.45 1.93
C GLY A 162 7.31 -13.63 0.98
N THR A 163 6.59 -13.50 -0.13
CA THR A 163 6.58 -14.56 -1.15
C THR A 163 7.83 -14.52 -2.04
N THR A 164 8.29 -15.71 -2.43
CA THR A 164 9.41 -15.88 -3.37
C THR A 164 8.95 -16.01 -4.83
N ASP A 165 7.63 -16.08 -5.07
CA ASP A 165 7.06 -16.28 -6.40
C ASP A 165 5.79 -15.45 -6.62
N ILE A 166 4.63 -16.06 -6.75
CA ILE A 166 3.37 -15.33 -6.97
C ILE A 166 2.89 -14.62 -5.70
N SER A 167 2.27 -13.46 -5.87
CA SER A 167 1.66 -12.74 -4.74
C SER A 167 0.40 -13.43 -4.21
N ALA A 168 0.04 -13.11 -2.97
CA ALA A 168 -1.22 -13.57 -2.37
C ALA A 168 -2.44 -13.12 -3.17
N GLY A 169 -2.41 -11.88 -3.69
CA GLY A 169 -3.48 -11.39 -4.56
C GLY A 169 -3.58 -12.16 -5.87
N GLN A 170 -2.45 -12.49 -6.51
CA GLN A 170 -2.44 -13.35 -7.70
C GLN A 170 -3.02 -14.74 -7.42
N LEU A 171 -2.68 -15.36 -6.28
CA LEU A 171 -3.27 -16.65 -5.90
C LEU A 171 -4.80 -16.54 -5.73
N ILE A 172 -5.26 -15.49 -5.06
CA ILE A 172 -6.70 -15.22 -4.85
C ILE A 172 -7.40 -15.01 -6.19
N ASP A 173 -6.85 -14.20 -7.08
CA ASP A 173 -7.45 -13.91 -8.39
C ASP A 173 -7.46 -15.16 -9.31
N ARG A 174 -6.41 -15.98 -9.29
CA ARG A 174 -6.37 -17.25 -10.01
C ARG A 174 -7.34 -18.28 -9.43
N THR A 175 -7.56 -18.26 -8.11
CA THR A 175 -8.62 -19.05 -7.48
C THR A 175 -9.99 -18.56 -7.93
N GLY A 176 -10.21 -17.25 -8.01
CA GLY A 176 -11.44 -16.68 -8.55
C GLY A 176 -11.68 -17.06 -10.00
N GLN A 177 -10.66 -17.03 -10.85
CA GLN A 177 -10.75 -17.49 -12.23
C GLN A 177 -11.13 -18.98 -12.32
N LEU A 178 -10.53 -19.84 -11.48
CA LEU A 178 -10.86 -21.25 -11.39
C LEU A 178 -12.35 -21.46 -11.03
N LEU A 179 -12.90 -20.59 -10.17
CA LEU A 179 -14.31 -20.61 -9.73
C LEU A 179 -15.24 -19.76 -10.61
N SER A 180 -14.76 -19.27 -11.76
CA SER A 180 -15.54 -18.43 -12.70
C SER A 180 -16.08 -17.13 -12.08
N LEU A 181 -15.35 -16.55 -11.10
CA LEU A 181 -15.66 -15.27 -10.46
C LEU A 181 -15.07 -14.11 -11.26
N SER A 182 -15.65 -12.91 -11.12
CA SER A 182 -15.15 -11.71 -11.79
C SER A 182 -13.86 -11.20 -11.16
N PHE A 183 -13.03 -10.57 -11.99
CA PHE A 183 -11.78 -9.93 -11.57
C PHE A 183 -12.05 -8.44 -11.18
N PRO A 184 -11.41 -7.91 -10.14
CA PRO A 184 -10.57 -8.60 -9.16
C PRO A 184 -11.41 -9.46 -8.21
N SER A 185 -10.93 -10.68 -7.91
CA SER A 185 -11.75 -11.70 -7.24
C SER A 185 -11.76 -11.63 -5.71
N GLY A 186 -10.93 -10.76 -5.11
CA GLY A 186 -10.70 -10.74 -3.66
C GLY A 186 -11.97 -10.67 -2.81
N LYS A 187 -12.90 -9.75 -3.14
CA LYS A 187 -14.18 -9.61 -2.42
C LYS A 187 -15.10 -10.81 -2.60
N HIS A 188 -15.13 -11.39 -3.80
CA HIS A 188 -15.95 -12.55 -4.11
C HIS A 188 -15.45 -13.81 -3.38
N ILE A 189 -14.13 -14.02 -3.40
CA ILE A 189 -13.45 -15.11 -2.67
C ILE A 189 -13.68 -14.97 -1.15
N ASP A 190 -13.55 -13.75 -0.61
CA ASP A 190 -13.80 -13.50 0.82
C ASP A 190 -15.27 -13.83 1.21
N ALA A 191 -16.24 -13.35 0.42
CA ALA A 191 -17.65 -13.61 0.66
C ALA A 191 -17.97 -15.12 0.58
N LEU A 192 -17.52 -15.79 -0.49
CA LEU A 192 -17.76 -17.20 -0.72
C LEU A 192 -17.13 -18.08 0.38
N SER A 193 -15.94 -17.73 0.85
CA SER A 193 -15.23 -18.47 1.90
C SER A 193 -15.97 -18.53 3.24
N ARG A 194 -16.90 -17.59 3.49
CA ARG A 194 -17.70 -17.55 4.73
C ARG A 194 -18.77 -18.63 4.78
N GLU A 195 -19.13 -19.23 3.64
CA GLU A 195 -20.08 -20.33 3.54
C GLU A 195 -19.43 -21.69 3.85
N ALA A 196 -18.10 -21.76 3.84
CA ALA A 196 -17.35 -22.97 4.09
C ALA A 196 -17.44 -23.43 5.55
N LYS A 197 -17.58 -24.73 5.75
CA LYS A 197 -17.69 -25.38 7.07
C LYS A 197 -16.43 -26.15 7.45
N GLY A 198 -15.63 -26.53 6.47
CA GLY A 198 -14.36 -27.28 6.65
C GLY A 198 -13.25 -26.41 7.25
N LYS A 199 -12.16 -27.10 7.62
CA LYS A 199 -10.94 -26.47 8.19
C LYS A 199 -9.69 -26.83 7.40
N ASP A 200 -9.84 -27.48 6.26
CA ASP A 200 -8.73 -27.98 5.45
C ASP A 200 -7.86 -26.85 4.94
N ARG A 201 -6.58 -27.09 4.97
CA ARG A 201 -5.55 -26.21 4.41
C ARG A 201 -4.30 -27.04 4.05
N PHE A 202 -3.56 -26.57 3.07
CA PHE A 202 -2.20 -27.02 2.85
C PHE A 202 -1.25 -26.27 3.79
N LYS A 203 -0.37 -27.00 4.48
CA LYS A 203 0.66 -26.37 5.33
C LYS A 203 1.75 -25.80 4.43
N VAL A 204 1.72 -24.49 4.23
CA VAL A 204 2.77 -23.78 3.48
C VAL A 204 4.06 -23.85 4.28
N LYS A 205 5.14 -24.29 3.62
CA LYS A 205 6.48 -24.27 4.24
C LYS A 205 6.98 -22.83 4.24
N CYS A 206 7.34 -22.33 5.41
CA CYS A 206 8.00 -21.05 5.58
C CYS A 206 9.47 -21.30 5.92
N ASN A 207 10.37 -20.69 5.16
CA ASN A 207 11.79 -20.68 5.44
C ASN A 207 12.14 -19.32 6.02
N GLU A 208 12.41 -19.25 7.33
CA GLU A 208 12.48 -18.02 8.07
C GLU A 208 11.21 -17.17 7.84
N MET A 209 11.28 -16.07 7.10
CA MET A 209 10.17 -15.16 6.78
C MET A 209 9.72 -15.27 5.31
N GLU A 210 10.26 -16.21 4.53
CA GLU A 210 9.94 -16.40 3.12
C GLU A 210 9.13 -17.67 2.87
N PHE A 211 8.22 -17.62 1.89
CA PHE A 211 7.38 -18.75 1.48
C PHE A 211 7.02 -18.68 0.00
N SER A 212 6.63 -19.84 -0.58
CA SER A 212 6.17 -19.95 -1.96
C SER A 212 4.66 -20.18 -2.00
N LEU A 213 3.96 -19.48 -2.88
CA LEU A 213 2.51 -19.63 -3.11
C LEU A 213 2.17 -20.33 -4.42
N SER A 214 3.12 -20.50 -5.36
CA SER A 214 2.87 -21.23 -6.61
C SER A 214 2.49 -22.70 -6.36
N GLY A 215 3.14 -23.33 -5.38
CA GLY A 215 2.76 -24.69 -4.93
C GLY A 215 1.37 -24.77 -4.34
N VAL A 216 0.93 -23.71 -3.65
CA VAL A 216 -0.44 -23.59 -3.10
C VAL A 216 -1.47 -23.52 -4.23
N GLN A 217 -1.20 -22.80 -5.31
CA GLN A 217 -2.08 -22.72 -6.47
C GLN A 217 -2.41 -24.12 -7.02
N ASN A 218 -1.41 -24.97 -7.18
CA ASN A 218 -1.63 -26.36 -7.63
C ASN A 218 -2.49 -27.15 -6.63
N LYS A 219 -2.29 -26.95 -5.33
CA LYS A 219 -3.09 -27.60 -4.29
C LYS A 219 -4.56 -27.11 -4.29
N VAL A 220 -4.80 -25.84 -4.54
CA VAL A 220 -6.16 -25.29 -4.70
C VAL A 220 -6.88 -25.93 -5.90
N GLN A 221 -6.20 -26.07 -7.04
CA GLN A 221 -6.74 -26.74 -8.23
C GLN A 221 -7.08 -28.21 -7.95
N GLN A 222 -6.17 -28.93 -7.30
CA GLN A 222 -6.40 -30.33 -6.91
C GLN A 222 -7.56 -30.46 -5.92
N TYR A 223 -7.67 -29.54 -4.96
CA TYR A 223 -8.74 -29.52 -3.97
C TYR A 223 -10.12 -29.31 -4.63
N PHE A 224 -10.20 -28.33 -5.55
CA PHE A 224 -11.43 -28.09 -6.31
C PHE A 224 -11.82 -29.28 -7.19
N ALA A 225 -10.85 -29.88 -7.88
CA ALA A 225 -11.10 -31.07 -8.70
C ALA A 225 -11.62 -32.27 -7.88
N ALA A 226 -11.20 -32.39 -6.62
CA ALA A 226 -11.59 -33.48 -5.74
C ALA A 226 -12.96 -33.24 -5.04
N THR A 227 -13.26 -32.00 -4.69
CA THR A 227 -14.46 -31.64 -3.90
C THR A 227 -15.60 -31.11 -4.72
N GLY A 228 -15.31 -30.41 -5.83
CA GLY A 228 -16.29 -29.64 -6.61
C GLY A 228 -16.98 -28.51 -5.85
N ASP A 229 -16.50 -28.18 -4.64
CA ASP A 229 -17.13 -27.19 -3.75
C ASP A 229 -16.42 -25.84 -3.86
N PRO A 230 -17.06 -24.80 -4.44
CA PRO A 230 -16.47 -23.49 -4.59
C PRO A 230 -16.20 -22.77 -3.25
N ALA A 231 -17.10 -22.91 -2.25
CA ALA A 231 -16.96 -22.23 -0.97
C ALA A 231 -15.79 -22.81 -0.17
N GLU A 232 -15.69 -24.13 -0.10
CA GLU A 232 -14.58 -24.80 0.54
C GLU A 232 -13.25 -24.51 -0.17
N THR A 233 -13.23 -24.44 -1.50
CA THR A 233 -12.03 -24.10 -2.29
C THR A 233 -11.58 -22.65 -2.03
N ALA A 234 -12.49 -21.69 -2.00
CA ALA A 234 -12.20 -20.32 -1.65
C ALA A 234 -11.59 -20.21 -0.24
N ALA A 235 -12.22 -20.87 0.73
CA ALA A 235 -11.73 -20.90 2.10
C ALA A 235 -10.39 -21.62 2.24
N TYR A 236 -10.17 -22.72 1.51
CA TYR A 236 -8.89 -23.43 1.48
C TYR A 236 -7.74 -22.53 1.00
N ALA A 237 -7.93 -21.80 -0.10
CA ALA A 237 -6.94 -20.86 -0.61
C ALA A 237 -6.60 -19.76 0.40
N LEU A 238 -7.63 -19.14 1.01
CA LEU A 238 -7.43 -18.09 2.02
C LEU A 238 -6.76 -18.59 3.29
N ARG A 239 -7.11 -19.80 3.76
CA ARG A 239 -6.44 -20.42 4.92
C ARG A 239 -4.96 -20.69 4.66
N CYS A 240 -4.61 -21.08 3.45
CA CYS A 240 -3.21 -21.29 3.06
C CYS A 240 -2.43 -19.97 3.10
N VAL A 241 -2.97 -18.89 2.49
CA VAL A 241 -2.38 -17.54 2.52
C VAL A 241 -2.22 -17.04 3.96
N ALA A 242 -3.32 -17.05 4.73
CA ALA A 242 -3.32 -16.56 6.11
C ALA A 242 -2.33 -17.34 6.99
N SER A 243 -2.24 -18.67 6.81
CA SER A 243 -1.30 -19.51 7.55
C SER A 243 0.17 -19.19 7.21
N ALA A 244 0.49 -18.91 5.94
CA ALA A 244 1.83 -18.54 5.51
C ALA A 244 2.24 -17.18 6.08
N VAL A 245 1.36 -16.19 5.94
CA VAL A 245 1.58 -14.84 6.49
C VAL A 245 1.72 -14.87 8.01
N TYR A 246 0.88 -15.63 8.71
CA TYR A 246 0.97 -15.80 10.16
C TYR A 246 2.31 -16.38 10.59
N GLN A 247 2.74 -17.49 9.96
CA GLN A 247 4.00 -18.15 10.30
C GLN A 247 5.22 -17.25 10.04
N ALA A 248 5.23 -16.53 8.90
CA ALA A 248 6.30 -15.59 8.58
C ALA A 248 6.33 -14.42 9.60
N THR A 249 5.14 -13.95 10.03
CA THR A 249 5.03 -12.90 11.06
C THR A 249 5.53 -13.38 12.41
N GLU A 250 5.17 -14.60 12.86
CA GLU A 250 5.69 -15.17 14.11
C GLU A 250 7.22 -15.30 14.07
N ASN A 251 7.77 -15.73 12.93
CA ASN A 251 9.23 -15.85 12.79
C ASN A 251 9.91 -14.47 12.83
N ALA A 252 9.31 -13.46 12.18
CA ALA A 252 9.80 -12.08 12.26
C ALA A 252 9.75 -11.53 13.67
N LEU A 253 8.66 -11.75 14.41
CA LEU A 253 8.54 -11.29 15.81
C LEU A 253 9.53 -12.01 16.77
N LYS A 254 9.98 -13.22 16.44
CA LYS A 254 11.09 -13.87 17.18
C LYS A 254 12.42 -13.18 16.92
N GLN A 255 12.67 -12.72 15.69
CA GLN A 255 13.89 -12.01 15.32
C GLN A 255 13.85 -10.53 15.73
N TYR A 256 12.66 -9.91 15.73
CA TYR A 256 12.41 -8.50 16.05
C TYR A 256 11.36 -8.42 17.19
N PRO A 257 11.72 -8.79 18.42
CA PRO A 257 10.74 -8.89 19.50
C PRO A 257 10.17 -7.52 19.90
N GLY A 258 8.89 -7.50 20.20
CA GLY A 258 8.19 -6.29 20.68
C GLY A 258 7.78 -5.30 19.58
N LEU A 259 8.09 -5.54 18.32
CA LEU A 259 7.64 -4.67 17.23
C LEU A 259 6.15 -4.85 16.95
N THR A 260 5.48 -3.73 16.68
CA THR A 260 4.11 -3.73 16.17
C THR A 260 4.08 -4.21 14.72
N VAL A 261 3.05 -4.96 14.34
CA VAL A 261 2.85 -5.43 12.95
C VAL A 261 1.69 -4.69 12.30
N VAL A 262 1.98 -3.99 11.21
CA VAL A 262 1.01 -3.24 10.41
C VAL A 262 0.70 -4.01 9.13
N PHE A 263 -0.57 -4.07 8.74
CA PHE A 263 -1.03 -4.75 7.53
C PHE A 263 -1.69 -3.76 6.57
N SER A 264 -1.22 -3.73 5.33
CA SER A 264 -1.72 -2.89 4.24
C SER A 264 -1.92 -3.68 2.95
N GLY A 265 -2.55 -3.07 1.96
CA GLY A 265 -2.88 -3.68 0.68
C GLY A 265 -4.26 -4.34 0.65
N GLY A 266 -4.81 -4.51 -0.55
CA GLY A 266 -6.18 -5.02 -0.73
C GLY A 266 -6.43 -6.40 -0.12
N VAL A 267 -5.41 -7.28 -0.10
CA VAL A 267 -5.50 -8.60 0.52
C VAL A 267 -5.58 -8.51 2.04
N ALA A 268 -4.98 -7.49 2.67
CA ALA A 268 -5.09 -7.26 4.11
C ALA A 268 -6.52 -6.92 4.58
N SER A 269 -7.41 -6.55 3.67
CA SER A 269 -8.84 -6.34 3.96
C SER A 269 -9.63 -7.64 4.10
N ASN A 270 -9.04 -8.79 3.75
CA ASN A 270 -9.70 -10.10 3.81
C ASN A 270 -10.06 -10.48 5.24
N SER A 271 -11.33 -10.91 5.44
CA SER A 271 -11.88 -11.19 6.78
C SER A 271 -11.18 -12.36 7.48
N MET A 272 -10.86 -13.42 6.74
CA MET A 272 -10.16 -14.60 7.30
C MET A 272 -8.73 -14.25 7.71
N LEU A 273 -8.00 -13.50 6.87
CA LEU A 273 -6.65 -13.03 7.21
C LEU A 273 -6.69 -12.20 8.50
N ARG A 274 -7.59 -11.22 8.58
CA ARG A 274 -7.75 -10.40 9.79
C ARG A 274 -8.02 -11.22 11.02
N GLN A 275 -8.91 -12.22 10.92
CA GLN A 275 -9.22 -13.11 12.04
C GLN A 275 -8.00 -13.93 12.49
N VAL A 276 -7.25 -14.52 11.53
CA VAL A 276 -6.08 -15.34 11.84
C VAL A 276 -4.96 -14.53 12.48
N MET A 277 -4.82 -13.24 12.11
CA MET A 277 -3.78 -12.37 12.68
C MET A 277 -4.10 -11.83 14.08
N GLN A 278 -5.34 -11.86 14.57
CA GLN A 278 -5.73 -11.29 15.87
C GLN A 278 -4.80 -11.63 17.05
N PRO A 279 -4.29 -12.87 17.20
CA PRO A 279 -3.41 -13.19 18.31
C PRO A 279 -2.09 -12.41 18.32
N LEU A 280 -1.70 -11.79 17.21
CA LEU A 280 -0.48 -10.99 17.08
C LEU A 280 -0.70 -9.50 17.38
N ASN A 281 -1.89 -9.11 17.84
CA ASN A 281 -2.29 -7.72 18.08
C ASN A 281 -1.96 -6.78 16.90
N PRO A 282 -2.48 -7.08 15.70
CA PRO A 282 -2.12 -6.38 14.46
C PRO A 282 -2.78 -5.00 14.36
N VAL A 283 -2.11 -4.11 13.65
CA VAL A 283 -2.68 -2.86 13.16
C VAL A 283 -3.06 -3.04 11.69
N PHE A 284 -4.30 -2.74 11.31
CA PHE A 284 -4.74 -2.78 9.93
C PHE A 284 -5.05 -1.39 9.41
N SER A 285 -4.53 -1.06 8.23
CA SER A 285 -4.95 0.15 7.52
C SER A 285 -6.44 0.08 7.13
N GLU A 286 -7.05 1.24 6.96
CA GLU A 286 -8.38 1.31 6.39
C GLU A 286 -8.37 0.85 4.91
N PRO A 287 -9.39 0.09 4.46
CA PRO A 287 -9.41 -0.47 3.11
C PRO A 287 -9.26 0.55 1.99
N GLN A 288 -9.83 1.75 2.17
CA GLN A 288 -9.76 2.83 1.17
C GLN A 288 -8.34 3.39 0.98
N TYR A 289 -7.47 3.30 1.98
CA TYR A 289 -6.07 3.73 1.94
C TYR A 289 -5.08 2.56 1.82
N SER A 290 -5.59 1.35 1.64
CA SER A 290 -4.78 0.14 1.44
C SER A 290 -4.36 -0.09 -0.02
N THR A 291 -4.91 0.68 -0.97
CA THR A 291 -4.55 0.66 -2.40
C THR A 291 -3.72 1.89 -2.74
N ASP A 292 -3.22 1.98 -3.99
CA ASP A 292 -2.46 3.13 -4.47
C ASP A 292 -3.24 4.43 -4.24
N ASN A 293 -2.62 5.37 -3.56
CA ASN A 293 -3.20 6.67 -3.22
C ASN A 293 -2.09 7.71 -2.95
N ALA A 294 -2.41 8.98 -3.13
CA ALA A 294 -1.51 10.10 -2.86
C ALA A 294 -1.60 10.61 -1.41
N MET A 295 -2.54 10.09 -0.59
CA MET A 295 -2.74 10.56 0.78
C MET A 295 -1.47 10.43 1.61
N GLY A 296 -0.79 9.29 1.57
CA GLY A 296 0.44 9.11 2.33
C GLY A 296 1.57 10.03 1.89
N VAL A 297 1.60 10.40 0.61
CA VAL A 297 2.55 11.40 0.09
C VAL A 297 2.24 12.78 0.68
N ALA A 298 0.95 13.18 0.73
CA ALA A 298 0.53 14.44 1.36
C ALA A 298 0.83 14.45 2.87
N VAL A 299 0.54 13.34 3.56
CA VAL A 299 0.83 13.16 4.99
C VAL A 299 2.33 13.30 5.29
N LEU A 300 3.21 12.69 4.48
CA LEU A 300 4.67 12.85 4.62
C LEU A 300 5.12 14.28 4.34
N ALA A 301 4.57 14.93 3.33
CA ALA A 301 4.90 16.32 3.03
C ALA A 301 4.51 17.27 4.17
N TYR A 302 3.34 17.03 4.79
CA TYR A 302 2.91 17.78 5.96
C TYR A 302 3.89 17.60 7.13
N ARG A 303 4.30 16.36 7.41
CA ARG A 303 5.25 16.04 8.47
C ARG A 303 6.61 16.74 8.30
N HIS A 304 7.04 16.95 7.07
CA HIS A 304 8.26 17.70 6.80
C HIS A 304 8.17 19.18 7.21
N GLN A 305 6.98 19.78 7.20
CA GLN A 305 6.78 21.17 7.58
C GLN A 305 6.78 21.44 9.09
N GLU A 306 6.25 20.51 9.89
CA GLU A 306 6.18 20.67 11.35
C GLU A 306 7.52 20.97 12.04
N VAL A 307 8.65 20.72 11.33
CA VAL A 307 10.02 20.99 11.84
C VAL A 307 10.54 22.36 11.53
N THR A 308 10.15 22.94 10.39
CA THR A 308 10.58 24.29 10.04
C THR A 308 10.01 25.32 11.00
N ASP A 309 8.75 25.16 11.41
CA ASP A 309 8.12 26.06 12.40
C ASP A 309 8.74 25.94 13.82
N GLY A 310 9.24 24.74 14.19
CA GLY A 310 9.86 24.51 15.50
C GLY A 310 11.30 25.02 15.62
N THR A 311 12.04 25.14 14.52
CA THR A 311 13.44 25.62 14.50
C THR A 311 13.56 27.13 14.38
N GLU A 312 12.62 27.82 13.74
CA GLU A 312 12.62 29.27 13.68
C GLU A 312 12.27 29.92 15.02
N SER A 313 11.45 29.27 15.87
CA SER A 313 11.14 29.78 17.21
C SER A 313 12.32 29.70 18.23
N ILE A 314 13.35 28.92 17.94
CA ILE A 314 14.54 28.80 18.83
C ILE A 314 15.64 29.80 18.48
N ILE A 315 15.66 30.33 17.25
CA ILE A 315 16.70 31.26 16.79
C ILE A 315 16.40 32.72 17.18
N HIS A 316 15.14 33.07 17.48
CA HIS A 316 14.76 34.43 17.87
C HIS A 316 14.90 34.77 19.38
N HIS A 317 15.35 33.85 20.23
CA HIS A 317 15.58 34.10 21.66
C HIS A 317 17.06 34.13 22.11
N ALA A 318 18.02 34.11 21.17
CA ALA A 318 19.45 34.13 21.51
C ALA A 318 20.15 35.48 21.26
N ASP A 319 19.45 36.50 20.76
CA ASP A 319 20.01 37.87 20.54
C ASP A 319 19.07 38.94 21.11
N GLN A 320 18.93 38.97 22.45
CA GLN A 320 18.58 40.18 23.22
C GLN A 320 19.29 40.20 24.57
#